data_b60ceea52b77367d18ee3a9a1b08392e
#
_entry.id   b60ceea52b77367d18ee3a9a1b08392e
#
_cell.length_a   1.000
_cell.length_b   1.000
_cell.length_c   1.000
_cell.angle_alpha   90.00
_cell.angle_beta   90.00
_cell.angle_gamma   90.00
#
_symmetry.space_group_name_H-M   'P 1'
#
loop_
_entity.id
_entity.type
_entity.pdbx_description
1 polymer ?
#
loop_
_entity_poly.entity_id
_entity_poly.type
_entity_poly.pdbx_seq_one_letter_code
_entity_poly.pdbx_strand_id
1 'polypeptide(L)'
;MQSASAPRDPAPVMSTSSTILNMREKEKYIEDFEFPFCDESSKYEKVAKIGQGTFGEVFKARARNSSKKFVAMKKVLMDNEKEGFPITALREIKILQLLKHENVVNLIEICRTKATLHNKYRSTFYLVFDFCEHDLAGLLSNVNVKFSLGEIKRVMQQLLNGLYYIHSNKILHRDMKAANVLITKNGVLKLADFGLARAFSVAKSGQANKYTNRVVTLWYRPPELLLGDRNYGPPVDMWGAGCIMAEMWTRSPIMQGPTEQQQLILISQLCGSCTPDVWPGVESLDLYNKMELPKGQKRKVKV
;
A
#
# COMPACT_ATOMS: atom_id res chain seq x y z
N MET A 1 -66.16 -34.92 31.84
CA MET A 1 -65.60 -33.73 32.50
C MET A 1 -64.62 -33.09 31.51
N GLN A 2 -65.08 -32.05 30.79
CA GLN A 2 -64.30 -31.28 29.85
C GLN A 2 -63.67 -30.12 30.59
N SER A 3 -62.33 -30.02 30.56
CA SER A 3 -61.60 -28.85 31.09
C SER A 3 -61.42 -27.84 29.94
N ALA A 4 -62.06 -26.69 30.07
CA ALA A 4 -61.93 -25.56 29.17
C ALA A 4 -60.55 -24.93 29.28
N SER A 5 -59.84 -24.79 28.16
CA SER A 5 -58.62 -24.02 28.06
C SER A 5 -58.95 -22.53 27.88
N ALA A 6 -58.34 -21.69 28.72
CA ALA A 6 -58.45 -20.22 28.63
C ALA A 6 -57.79 -19.66 27.33
N PRO A 7 -58.26 -18.56 26.77
CA PRO A 7 -57.69 -17.95 25.59
C PRO A 7 -56.33 -17.30 25.94
N ARG A 8 -55.31 -17.51 25.10
CA ARG A 8 -54.04 -16.84 25.18
C ARG A 8 -54.18 -15.44 24.63
N ASP A 9 -53.77 -14.45 25.38
CA ASP A 9 -53.62 -13.06 24.92
C ASP A 9 -52.68 -12.97 23.73
N PRO A 10 -52.99 -12.14 22.73
CA PRO A 10 -52.12 -11.92 21.59
C PRO A 10 -50.86 -11.14 22.06
N ALA A 11 -49.68 -11.61 21.63
CA ALA A 11 -48.41 -10.97 21.88
C ALA A 11 -48.44 -9.52 21.35
N PRO A 12 -47.77 -8.57 22.02
CA PRO A 12 -47.75 -7.19 21.58
C PRO A 12 -47.09 -7.09 20.21
N VAL A 13 -47.83 -6.58 19.26
CA VAL A 13 -47.32 -6.20 17.93
C VAL A 13 -46.38 -5.03 18.16
N MET A 14 -45.08 -5.27 18.04
CA MET A 14 -44.09 -4.21 17.96
C MET A 14 -44.42 -3.36 16.72
N SER A 15 -44.97 -2.17 16.92
CA SER A 15 -45.11 -1.17 15.90
C SER A 15 -43.71 -0.70 15.50
N THR A 16 -43.23 -1.14 14.35
CA THR A 16 -42.08 -0.54 13.68
C THR A 16 -42.53 0.82 13.12
N SER A 17 -42.68 1.81 13.98
CA SER A 17 -42.66 3.19 13.54
C SER A 17 -41.23 3.54 13.15
N SER A 18 -40.85 3.28 11.90
CA SER A 18 -39.69 3.90 11.30
C SER A 18 -39.96 5.41 11.28
N THR A 19 -39.48 6.12 12.29
CA THR A 19 -39.50 7.57 12.32
C THR A 19 -38.66 8.05 11.15
N ILE A 20 -39.32 8.41 10.06
CA ILE A 20 -38.66 9.05 8.91
C ILE A 20 -38.26 10.43 9.39
N LEU A 21 -37.00 10.60 9.82
CA LEU A 21 -36.42 11.90 10.14
C LEU A 21 -36.65 12.84 8.97
N ASN A 22 -37.17 14.04 9.25
CA ASN A 22 -37.28 15.08 8.23
C ASN A 22 -35.86 15.52 7.78
N MET A 23 -35.78 16.22 6.68
CA MET A 23 -34.49 16.56 6.05
C MET A 23 -33.60 17.36 7.00
N ARG A 24 -34.15 18.29 7.80
CA ARG A 24 -33.41 19.09 8.78
C ARG A 24 -32.90 18.27 9.97
N GLU A 25 -33.68 17.30 10.44
CA GLU A 25 -33.26 16.37 11.50
C GLU A 25 -32.15 15.45 11.04
N LYS A 26 -32.19 14.98 9.78
CA LYS A 26 -31.13 14.21 9.18
C LYS A 26 -29.83 15.01 9.05
N GLU A 27 -29.92 16.25 8.59
CA GLU A 27 -28.80 17.18 8.47
C GLU A 27 -28.16 17.42 9.84
N LYS A 28 -28.97 17.76 10.86
CA LYS A 28 -28.48 17.95 12.22
C LYS A 28 -27.86 16.69 12.80
N TYR A 29 -28.44 15.51 12.59
CA TYR A 29 -27.89 14.24 13.04
C TYR A 29 -26.51 13.99 12.41
N ILE A 30 -26.33 14.27 11.11
CA ILE A 30 -25.05 14.12 10.42
C ILE A 30 -24.00 15.10 10.94
N GLU A 31 -24.40 16.36 11.22
CA GLU A 31 -23.50 17.38 11.76
C GLU A 31 -23.04 17.07 13.20
N ASP A 32 -23.95 16.55 14.03
CA ASP A 32 -23.69 16.25 15.44
C ASP A 32 -23.11 14.86 15.66
N PHE A 33 -23.04 14.01 14.60
CA PHE A 33 -22.56 12.64 14.74
C PHE A 33 -21.06 12.59 15.02
N GLU A 34 -20.71 12.08 16.19
CA GLU A 34 -19.31 11.81 16.58
C GLU A 34 -18.89 10.39 16.17
N PHE A 35 -17.79 10.30 15.42
CA PHE A 35 -17.19 9.02 15.07
C PHE A 35 -16.23 8.57 16.18
N PRO A 36 -16.50 7.49 16.88
CA PRO A 36 -15.73 7.12 18.07
C PRO A 36 -14.25 6.77 17.81
N PHE A 37 -13.89 6.50 16.54
CA PHE A 37 -12.54 6.06 16.15
C PHE A 37 -11.87 6.99 15.12
N CYS A 38 -12.40 8.18 14.89
CA CYS A 38 -11.93 9.06 13.84
C CYS A 38 -12.04 10.52 14.26
N ASP A 39 -10.92 11.11 14.63
CA ASP A 39 -10.84 12.52 15.04
C ASP A 39 -11.07 13.48 13.89
N GLU A 40 -11.32 14.74 14.21
CA GLU A 40 -11.44 15.80 13.23
C GLU A 40 -10.07 16.19 12.64
N SER A 41 -10.02 16.34 11.32
CA SER A 41 -8.81 16.78 10.61
C SER A 41 -8.41 18.23 10.94
N SER A 42 -9.30 19.01 11.53
CA SER A 42 -9.08 20.40 12.00
C SER A 42 -7.99 20.53 13.06
N LYS A 43 -7.65 19.44 13.76
CA LYS A 43 -6.50 19.41 14.70
C LYS A 43 -5.14 19.51 14.00
N TYR A 44 -5.11 19.36 12.68
CA TYR A 44 -3.92 19.53 11.85
C TYR A 44 -4.06 20.72 10.92
N GLU A 45 -2.99 21.49 10.80
CA GLU A 45 -2.85 22.56 9.82
C GLU A 45 -2.03 22.06 8.63
N LYS A 46 -2.62 22.04 7.45
CA LYS A 46 -1.91 21.68 6.22
C LYS A 46 -0.93 22.79 5.85
N VAL A 47 0.35 22.44 5.72
CA VAL A 47 1.44 23.38 5.39
C VAL A 47 1.73 23.38 3.90
N ALA A 48 1.81 22.20 3.28
CA ALA A 48 2.12 22.06 1.86
C ALA A 48 1.59 20.72 1.32
N LYS A 49 1.29 20.69 0.02
CA LYS A 49 1.08 19.45 -0.72
C LYS A 49 2.46 18.90 -1.12
N ILE A 50 2.77 17.68 -0.72
CA ILE A 50 4.09 17.05 -0.90
C ILE A 50 4.07 15.87 -1.86
N GLY A 51 2.89 15.37 -2.24
CA GLY A 51 2.75 14.28 -3.18
C GLY A 51 1.36 14.24 -3.82
N GLN A 52 1.34 13.71 -5.03
CA GLN A 52 0.12 13.34 -5.74
C GLN A 52 0.42 12.07 -6.52
N GLY A 53 -0.34 11.01 -6.26
CA GLY A 53 -0.16 9.73 -6.93
C GLY A 53 -1.50 9.05 -7.18
N THR A 54 -1.44 7.83 -7.68
CA THR A 54 -2.61 6.98 -7.97
C THR A 54 -3.51 6.79 -6.74
N PHE A 55 -2.94 6.87 -5.54
CA PHE A 55 -3.63 6.63 -4.26
C PHE A 55 -4.06 7.92 -3.54
N GLY A 56 -3.96 9.09 -4.18
CA GLY A 56 -4.44 10.35 -3.64
C GLY A 56 -3.36 11.42 -3.43
N GLU A 57 -3.77 12.47 -2.71
CA GLU A 57 -2.93 13.61 -2.36
C GLU A 57 -2.31 13.40 -0.99
N VAL A 58 -1.04 13.75 -0.84
CA VAL A 58 -0.34 13.74 0.45
C VAL A 58 0.04 15.16 0.83
N PHE A 59 -0.25 15.54 2.06
CA PHE A 59 0.04 16.85 2.62
C PHE A 59 1.01 16.74 3.79
N LYS A 60 1.99 17.63 3.83
CA LYS A 60 2.72 17.95 5.05
C LYS A 60 1.81 18.81 5.92
N ALA A 61 1.60 18.41 7.16
CA ALA A 61 0.75 19.12 8.09
C ALA A 61 1.44 19.26 9.46
N ARG A 62 0.93 20.16 10.28
CA ARG A 62 1.42 20.45 11.63
C ARG A 62 0.29 20.22 12.62
N ALA A 63 0.57 19.49 13.71
CA ALA A 63 -0.38 19.36 14.80
C ALA A 63 -0.54 20.73 15.51
N ARG A 64 -1.76 21.23 15.67
CA ARG A 64 -2.04 22.55 16.28
C ARG A 64 -1.63 22.62 17.75
N ASN A 65 -1.66 21.49 18.45
CA ASN A 65 -1.24 21.38 19.85
C ASN A 65 0.29 21.25 20.02
N SER A 66 1.06 21.14 18.91
CA SER A 66 2.50 20.97 18.93
C SER A 66 3.16 21.66 17.74
N SER A 67 3.74 22.83 17.96
CA SER A 67 4.39 23.62 16.89
C SER A 67 5.60 22.93 16.23
N LYS A 68 6.15 21.87 16.85
CA LYS A 68 7.39 21.23 16.42
C LYS A 68 7.17 19.89 15.69
N LYS A 69 5.98 19.27 15.75
CA LYS A 69 5.77 17.95 15.16
C LYS A 69 5.03 18.06 13.84
N PHE A 70 5.71 17.68 12.74
CA PHE A 70 5.08 17.51 11.44
C PHE A 70 4.55 16.08 11.28
N VAL A 71 3.48 15.98 10.49
CA VAL A 71 2.87 14.71 10.08
C VAL A 71 2.64 14.71 8.56
N ALA A 72 2.51 13.53 7.97
CA ALA A 72 2.06 13.37 6.60
C ALA A 72 0.59 12.93 6.60
N MET A 73 -0.27 13.65 5.88
CA MET A 73 -1.70 13.36 5.76
C MET A 73 -2.01 12.87 4.34
N LYS A 74 -2.29 11.58 4.18
CA LYS A 74 -2.70 10.97 2.91
C LYS A 74 -4.21 11.01 2.80
N LYS A 75 -4.74 11.73 1.81
CA LYS A 75 -6.17 11.81 1.52
C LYS A 75 -6.66 10.48 0.95
N VAL A 76 -7.71 9.93 1.51
CA VAL A 76 -8.39 8.75 0.97
C VAL A 76 -9.25 9.18 -0.22
N LEU A 77 -9.03 8.56 -1.38
CA LEU A 77 -9.87 8.80 -2.55
C LEU A 77 -11.19 8.04 -2.41
N MET A 78 -12.29 8.75 -2.63
CA MET A 78 -13.66 8.22 -2.55
C MET A 78 -14.27 8.22 -3.96
N ASP A 79 -13.66 7.47 -4.89
CA ASP A 79 -13.99 7.54 -6.33
C ASP A 79 -15.40 7.04 -6.65
N ASN A 80 -15.96 6.15 -5.82
CA ASN A 80 -17.32 5.62 -5.95
C ASN A 80 -18.10 5.81 -4.66
N GLU A 81 -18.54 7.04 -4.39
CA GLU A 81 -19.30 7.40 -3.18
C GLU A 81 -20.58 6.57 -2.96
N LYS A 82 -21.13 5.95 -4.00
CA LYS A 82 -22.30 5.07 -3.90
C LYS A 82 -22.01 3.74 -3.20
N GLU A 83 -20.74 3.30 -3.19
CA GLU A 83 -20.29 2.03 -2.59
C GLU A 83 -19.76 2.18 -1.16
N GLY A 84 -19.72 3.41 -0.61
CA GLY A 84 -19.22 3.69 0.73
C GLY A 84 -17.69 3.81 0.80
N PHE A 85 -17.10 3.47 1.97
CA PHE A 85 -15.66 3.62 2.20
C PHE A 85 -14.85 2.57 1.40
N PRO A 86 -13.76 2.98 0.68
CA PRO A 86 -13.03 2.09 -0.23
C PRO A 86 -12.43 0.88 0.48
N ILE A 87 -12.70 -0.32 -0.05
CA ILE A 87 -12.17 -1.58 0.51
C ILE A 87 -10.64 -1.65 0.49
N THR A 88 -10.01 -0.98 -0.47
CA THR A 88 -8.55 -0.85 -0.57
C THR A 88 -7.99 -0.05 0.58
N ALA A 89 -8.63 1.07 0.94
CA ALA A 89 -8.24 1.88 2.10
C ALA A 89 -8.45 1.13 3.42
N LEU A 90 -9.56 0.39 3.57
CA LEU A 90 -9.78 -0.46 4.76
C LEU A 90 -8.69 -1.51 4.91
N ARG A 91 -8.25 -2.11 3.81
CA ARG A 91 -7.16 -3.09 3.81
C ARG A 91 -5.83 -2.44 4.21
N GLU A 92 -5.49 -1.29 3.63
CA GLU A 92 -4.30 -0.52 3.99
C GLU A 92 -4.29 -0.17 5.48
N ILE A 93 -5.40 0.34 6.01
CA ILE A 93 -5.56 0.68 7.43
C ILE A 93 -5.32 -0.55 8.32
N LYS A 94 -5.97 -1.69 8.03
CA LYS A 94 -5.83 -2.90 8.83
C LYS A 94 -4.38 -3.41 8.85
N ILE A 95 -3.70 -3.38 7.71
CA ILE A 95 -2.29 -3.77 7.59
C ILE A 95 -1.41 -2.81 8.42
N LEU A 96 -1.58 -1.51 8.26
CA LEU A 96 -0.77 -0.50 8.97
C LEU A 96 -1.02 -0.50 10.49
N GLN A 97 -2.23 -0.83 10.93
CA GLN A 97 -2.51 -0.99 12.36
C GLN A 97 -1.81 -2.21 12.96
N LEU A 98 -1.65 -3.29 12.18
CA LEU A 98 -0.93 -4.49 12.58
C LEU A 98 0.59 -4.28 12.63
N LEU A 99 1.15 -3.55 11.65
CA LEU A 99 2.58 -3.39 11.48
C LEU A 99 3.13 -2.27 12.36
N LYS A 100 3.95 -2.64 13.37
CA LYS A 100 4.65 -1.71 14.27
C LYS A 100 6.13 -2.06 14.30
N HIS A 101 6.94 -1.33 13.52
CA HIS A 101 8.36 -1.59 13.36
C HIS A 101 9.11 -0.31 13.00
N GLU A 102 10.37 -0.18 13.43
CA GLU A 102 11.20 1.01 13.15
C GLU A 102 11.31 1.30 11.65
N ASN A 103 11.43 0.27 10.81
CA ASN A 103 11.60 0.41 9.35
C ASN A 103 10.29 0.30 8.55
N VAL A 104 9.15 0.50 9.19
CA VAL A 104 7.83 0.61 8.54
C VAL A 104 7.19 1.93 8.95
N VAL A 105 6.56 2.61 8.00
CA VAL A 105 5.85 3.87 8.28
C VAL A 105 4.77 3.64 9.34
N ASN A 106 4.69 4.52 10.33
CA ASN A 106 3.74 4.41 11.42
C ASN A 106 2.46 5.19 11.11
N LEU A 107 1.32 4.49 11.04
CA LEU A 107 0.00 5.11 11.05
C LEU A 107 -0.31 5.58 12.48
N ILE A 108 -0.44 6.90 12.64
CA ILE A 108 -0.76 7.55 13.92
C ILE A 108 -2.25 7.40 14.18
N GLU A 109 -3.07 7.86 13.23
CA GLU A 109 -4.53 7.86 13.33
C GLU A 109 -5.20 8.08 11.98
N ILE A 110 -6.52 7.99 11.98
CA ILE A 110 -7.38 8.36 10.86
C ILE A 110 -8.15 9.61 11.29
N CYS A 111 -8.18 10.62 10.43
CA CYS A 111 -8.96 11.83 10.64
C CYS A 111 -9.96 12.05 9.52
N ARG A 112 -11.02 12.80 9.81
CA ARG A 112 -12.01 13.22 8.81
C ARG A 112 -12.29 14.72 8.87
N THR A 113 -12.77 15.29 7.79
CA THR A 113 -13.41 16.60 7.83
C THR A 113 -14.81 16.47 8.42
N LYS A 114 -15.26 17.48 9.16
CA LYS A 114 -16.66 17.54 9.61
C LYS A 114 -17.59 17.60 8.37
N ALA A 115 -18.69 16.88 8.42
CA ALA A 115 -19.74 16.96 7.41
C ALA A 115 -20.52 18.26 7.63
N THR A 116 -20.56 19.15 6.63
CA THR A 116 -21.20 20.46 6.69
C THR A 116 -21.95 20.74 5.39
N LEU A 117 -22.82 21.74 5.38
CA LEU A 117 -23.49 22.20 4.17
C LEU A 117 -22.49 22.58 3.05
N HIS A 118 -21.35 23.21 3.39
CA HIS A 118 -20.33 23.64 2.43
C HIS A 118 -19.68 22.48 1.68
N ASN A 119 -19.52 21.32 2.32
CA ASN A 119 -18.99 20.12 1.68
C ASN A 119 -20.08 19.12 1.27
N LYS A 120 -21.34 19.59 1.18
CA LYS A 120 -22.53 18.78 0.84
C LYS A 120 -22.69 17.56 1.74
N TYR A 121 -22.40 17.72 3.04
CA TYR A 121 -22.40 16.65 4.07
C TYR A 121 -21.48 15.46 3.76
N ARG A 122 -20.39 15.71 3.02
CA ARG A 122 -19.40 14.67 2.64
C ARG A 122 -18.13 14.86 3.44
N SER A 123 -17.77 13.87 4.23
CA SER A 123 -16.49 13.83 4.94
C SER A 123 -15.36 13.35 4.04
N THR A 124 -14.24 14.04 4.08
CA THR A 124 -12.99 13.58 3.49
C THR A 124 -12.14 12.93 4.58
N PHE A 125 -11.64 11.73 4.34
CA PHE A 125 -10.81 10.98 5.26
C PHE A 125 -9.33 11.13 4.95
N TYR A 126 -8.51 11.11 6.00
CA TYR A 126 -7.06 11.20 5.90
C TYR A 126 -6.42 10.14 6.78
N LEU A 127 -5.42 9.44 6.25
CA LEU A 127 -4.50 8.64 7.02
C LEU A 127 -3.34 9.53 7.46
N VAL A 128 -3.07 9.58 8.76
CA VAL A 128 -2.06 10.44 9.35
C VAL A 128 -0.86 9.60 9.76
N PHE A 129 0.32 9.95 9.24
CA PHE A 129 1.58 9.24 9.45
C PHE A 129 2.63 10.13 10.10
N ASP A 130 3.63 9.53 10.73
CA ASP A 130 4.85 10.24 11.06
C ASP A 130 5.49 10.80 9.78
N PHE A 131 5.98 12.05 9.86
CA PHE A 131 6.57 12.72 8.71
C PHE A 131 8.01 12.23 8.47
N CYS A 132 8.32 11.95 7.22
CA CYS A 132 9.67 11.68 6.74
C CYS A 132 10.09 12.78 5.78
N GLU A 133 11.29 13.28 5.93
CA GLU A 133 11.80 14.44 5.19
C GLU A 133 12.10 14.13 3.72
N HIS A 134 12.50 12.88 3.43
CA HIS A 134 12.97 12.48 2.11
C HIS A 134 12.37 11.14 1.69
N ASP A 135 12.29 10.92 0.39
CA ASP A 135 12.20 9.61 -0.22
C ASP A 135 13.51 9.29 -0.93
N LEU A 136 13.81 8.00 -1.10
CA LEU A 136 15.08 7.56 -1.68
C LEU A 136 15.22 7.98 -3.13
N ALA A 137 14.12 7.96 -3.92
CA ALA A 137 14.17 8.40 -5.32
C ALA A 137 14.55 9.89 -5.43
N GLY A 138 13.97 10.73 -4.58
CA GLY A 138 14.30 12.15 -4.49
C GLY A 138 15.75 12.39 -4.08
N LEU A 139 16.28 11.60 -3.12
CA LEU A 139 17.70 11.68 -2.76
C LEU A 139 18.63 11.23 -3.88
N LEU A 140 18.28 10.17 -4.60
CA LEU A 140 19.08 9.66 -5.73
C LEU A 140 19.08 10.61 -6.92
N SER A 141 17.98 11.31 -7.19
CA SER A 141 17.88 12.30 -8.26
C SER A 141 18.62 13.62 -7.95
N ASN A 142 18.89 13.91 -6.68
CA ASN A 142 19.60 15.12 -6.28
C ASN A 142 21.11 14.94 -6.44
N VAL A 143 21.69 15.62 -7.42
CA VAL A 143 23.12 15.57 -7.77
C VAL A 143 24.06 15.94 -6.61
N ASN A 144 23.59 16.75 -5.66
CA ASN A 144 24.36 17.18 -4.50
C ASN A 144 24.42 16.13 -3.37
N VAL A 145 23.55 15.12 -3.43
CA VAL A 145 23.54 14.02 -2.46
C VAL A 145 24.42 12.89 -2.99
N LYS A 146 25.43 12.51 -2.25
CA LYS A 146 26.30 11.37 -2.56
C LYS A 146 26.23 10.37 -1.44
N PHE A 147 26.02 9.12 -1.78
CA PHE A 147 26.01 8.02 -0.81
C PHE A 147 27.39 7.37 -0.74
N SER A 148 27.96 7.31 0.44
CA SER A 148 29.10 6.46 0.73
C SER A 148 28.68 4.97 0.73
N LEU A 149 29.64 4.08 0.57
CA LEU A 149 29.36 2.62 0.65
C LEU A 149 28.75 2.23 2.00
N GLY A 150 29.18 2.88 3.09
CA GLY A 150 28.62 2.66 4.43
C GLY A 150 27.14 3.05 4.53
N GLU A 151 26.76 4.18 3.93
CA GLU A 151 25.36 4.63 3.89
C GLU A 151 24.49 3.71 3.02
N ILE A 152 25.00 3.26 1.87
CA ILE A 152 24.32 2.26 1.03
C ILE A 152 24.07 0.98 1.82
N LYS A 153 25.08 0.45 2.50
CA LYS A 153 24.94 -0.74 3.36
C LYS A 153 23.89 -0.54 4.45
N ARG A 154 23.89 0.64 5.09
CA ARG A 154 22.90 0.95 6.14
C ARG A 154 21.48 1.05 5.60
N VAL A 155 21.29 1.69 4.44
CA VAL A 155 19.99 1.74 3.76
C VAL A 155 19.51 0.33 3.45
N MET A 156 20.35 -0.51 2.85
CA MET A 156 19.99 -1.88 2.51
C MET A 156 19.69 -2.74 3.74
N GLN A 157 20.46 -2.59 4.82
CA GLN A 157 20.21 -3.27 6.09
C GLN A 157 18.82 -2.94 6.63
N GLN A 158 18.48 -1.65 6.69
CA GLN A 158 17.18 -1.21 7.18
C GLN A 158 16.03 -1.64 6.28
N LEU A 159 16.23 -1.58 4.95
CA LEU A 159 15.24 -2.04 3.96
C LEU A 159 14.95 -3.53 4.13
N LEU A 160 15.98 -4.35 4.24
CA LEU A 160 15.83 -5.80 4.43
C LEU A 160 15.24 -6.14 5.80
N ASN A 161 15.56 -5.39 6.86
CA ASN A 161 14.92 -5.54 8.18
C ASN A 161 13.42 -5.24 8.11
N GLY A 162 13.03 -4.17 7.41
CA GLY A 162 11.63 -3.83 7.18
C GLY A 162 10.89 -4.93 6.40
N LEU A 163 11.50 -5.43 5.32
CA LEU A 163 10.93 -6.54 4.52
C LEU A 163 10.82 -7.83 5.33
N TYR A 164 11.86 -8.19 6.08
CA TYR A 164 11.81 -9.35 6.97
C TYR A 164 10.65 -9.27 7.96
N TYR A 165 10.45 -8.09 8.55
CA TYR A 165 9.36 -7.88 9.50
C TYR A 165 7.98 -8.04 8.86
N ILE A 166 7.71 -7.40 7.72
CA ILE A 166 6.40 -7.51 7.06
C ILE A 166 6.14 -8.93 6.56
N HIS A 167 7.15 -9.61 6.00
CA HIS A 167 7.03 -11.00 5.52
C HIS A 167 6.80 -11.98 6.68
N SER A 168 7.45 -11.76 7.84
CA SER A 168 7.21 -12.54 9.06
C SER A 168 5.76 -12.39 9.56
N ASN A 169 5.16 -11.22 9.36
CA ASN A 169 3.75 -10.95 9.62
C ASN A 169 2.81 -11.36 8.46
N LYS A 170 3.31 -12.14 7.51
CA LYS A 170 2.54 -12.63 6.35
C LYS A 170 1.96 -11.53 5.47
N ILE A 171 2.65 -10.40 5.34
CA ILE A 171 2.28 -9.28 4.47
C ILE A 171 3.29 -9.18 3.32
N LEU A 172 2.79 -9.06 2.08
CA LEU A 172 3.55 -8.65 0.90
C LEU A 172 3.32 -7.16 0.66
N HIS A 173 4.39 -6.42 0.35
CA HIS A 173 4.31 -5.00 0.02
C HIS A 173 3.75 -4.78 -1.39
N ARG A 174 4.31 -5.45 -2.38
CA ARG A 174 3.90 -5.50 -3.80
C ARG A 174 4.02 -4.18 -4.58
N ASP A 175 4.69 -3.17 -4.02
CA ASP A 175 5.07 -1.95 -4.76
C ASP A 175 6.43 -1.41 -4.26
N MET A 176 7.42 -2.31 -4.20
CA MET A 176 8.79 -1.94 -3.85
C MET A 176 9.41 -1.12 -4.96
N LYS A 177 9.74 0.14 -4.65
CA LYS A 177 10.44 1.11 -5.51
C LYS A 177 11.10 2.19 -4.65
N ALA A 178 12.09 2.90 -5.18
CA ALA A 178 12.82 3.91 -4.42
C ALA A 178 11.92 5.04 -3.87
N ALA A 179 10.86 5.42 -4.57
CA ALA A 179 9.89 6.42 -4.12
C ALA A 179 9.07 5.99 -2.89
N ASN A 180 8.92 4.68 -2.64
CA ASN A 180 8.21 4.12 -1.49
C ASN A 180 9.14 3.81 -0.31
N VAL A 181 10.42 4.16 -0.41
CA VAL A 181 11.39 4.09 0.67
C VAL A 181 11.62 5.49 1.22
N LEU A 182 11.04 5.77 2.37
CA LEU A 182 11.16 7.08 3.02
C LEU A 182 12.35 7.09 3.99
N ILE A 183 12.93 8.27 4.20
CA ILE A 183 14.07 8.47 5.10
C ILE A 183 13.78 9.69 5.97
N THR A 184 13.86 9.49 7.29
CA THR A 184 13.74 10.58 8.27
C THR A 184 15.00 11.44 8.29
N LYS A 185 14.90 12.64 8.86
CA LYS A 185 16.06 13.53 9.08
C LYS A 185 17.23 12.87 9.83
N ASN A 186 16.95 11.83 10.62
CA ASN A 186 17.95 11.09 11.41
C ASN A 186 18.51 9.87 10.66
N GLY A 187 18.18 9.68 9.38
CA GLY A 187 18.65 8.56 8.56
C GLY A 187 17.92 7.22 8.82
N VAL A 188 16.76 7.25 9.47
CA VAL A 188 15.95 6.05 9.66
C VAL A 188 15.08 5.81 8.42
N LEU A 189 15.25 4.63 7.83
CA LEU A 189 14.46 4.19 6.68
C LEU A 189 13.09 3.68 7.12
N LYS A 190 12.05 4.02 6.34
CA LYS A 190 10.67 3.58 6.53
C LYS A 190 10.08 3.09 5.22
N LEU A 191 9.65 1.81 5.17
CA LEU A 191 8.83 1.30 4.07
C LEU A 191 7.46 1.99 4.12
N ALA A 192 6.99 2.49 2.99
CA ALA A 192 5.77 3.28 2.88
C ALA A 192 4.90 2.85 1.69
N ASP A 193 3.67 3.36 1.64
CA ASP A 193 2.65 3.08 0.63
C ASP A 193 2.20 1.61 0.55
N PHE A 194 1.45 1.20 1.57
CA PHE A 194 0.86 -0.14 1.67
C PHE A 194 -0.48 -0.28 0.89
N GLY A 195 -0.81 0.66 0.01
CA GLY A 195 -2.05 0.64 -0.78
C GLY A 195 -2.22 -0.59 -1.67
N LEU A 196 -1.11 -1.20 -2.12
CA LEU A 196 -1.10 -2.47 -2.85
C LEU A 196 -0.75 -3.67 -1.97
N ALA A 197 -0.48 -3.48 -0.67
CA ALA A 197 -0.09 -4.57 0.21
C ALA A 197 -1.21 -5.60 0.42
N ARG A 198 -0.83 -6.85 0.70
CA ARG A 198 -1.76 -7.95 0.90
C ARG A 198 -1.21 -8.99 1.85
N ALA A 199 -2.10 -9.56 2.68
CA ALA A 199 -1.79 -10.76 3.43
C ALA A 199 -1.59 -11.96 2.47
N PHE A 200 -0.61 -12.81 2.77
CA PHE A 200 -0.39 -14.05 2.05
C PHE A 200 -0.47 -15.24 3.00
N SER A 201 -0.88 -16.38 2.45
CA SER A 201 -0.83 -17.67 3.14
C SER A 201 0.12 -18.60 2.42
N VAL A 202 0.80 -19.46 3.18
CA VAL A 202 1.45 -20.62 2.56
C VAL A 202 0.34 -21.49 1.98
N ALA A 203 0.42 -21.81 0.70
CA ALA A 203 -0.58 -22.63 0.02
C ALA A 203 -0.79 -23.92 0.83
N LYS A 204 -2.01 -24.15 1.31
CA LYS A 204 -2.38 -25.44 1.87
C LYS A 204 -2.35 -26.45 0.71
N SER A 205 -1.88 -27.66 0.98
CA SER A 205 -1.70 -28.72 -0.05
C SER A 205 -2.91 -28.79 -0.99
N GLY A 206 -2.66 -28.53 -2.28
CA GLY A 206 -3.64 -28.65 -3.35
C GLY A 206 -4.39 -27.38 -3.79
N GLN A 207 -4.27 -26.24 -3.09
CA GLN A 207 -4.88 -24.97 -3.54
C GLN A 207 -3.82 -23.88 -3.74
N ALA A 208 -3.50 -23.60 -5.00
CA ALA A 208 -2.66 -22.45 -5.34
C ALA A 208 -3.36 -21.12 -5.03
N ASN A 209 -2.63 -20.17 -4.47
CA ASN A 209 -3.12 -18.81 -4.31
C ASN A 209 -3.35 -18.18 -5.69
N LYS A 210 -4.48 -17.48 -5.86
CA LYS A 210 -4.77 -16.74 -7.11
C LYS A 210 -4.74 -15.25 -6.83
N TYR A 211 -3.54 -14.67 -6.76
CA TYR A 211 -3.37 -13.24 -6.58
C TYR A 211 -3.45 -12.49 -7.92
N THR A 212 -3.68 -11.17 -7.86
CA THR A 212 -3.57 -10.31 -9.03
C THR A 212 -2.10 -10.19 -9.42
N ASN A 213 -1.75 -10.49 -10.68
CA ASN A 213 -0.38 -10.39 -11.19
C ASN A 213 -0.01 -9.00 -11.73
N ARG A 214 -1.00 -8.14 -12.05
CA ARG A 214 -0.77 -6.74 -12.46
C ARG A 214 -0.57 -5.83 -11.25
N VAL A 215 0.42 -6.13 -10.45
CA VAL A 215 0.89 -5.35 -9.31
C VAL A 215 2.36 -5.00 -9.52
N VAL A 216 2.93 -4.19 -8.66
CA VAL A 216 4.28 -3.64 -8.74
C VAL A 216 4.46 -2.69 -9.93
N THR A 217 5.10 -1.57 -9.70
CA THR A 217 5.49 -0.63 -10.75
C THR A 217 6.36 -1.35 -11.79
N LEU A 218 6.08 -1.19 -13.07
CA LEU A 218 6.62 -2.02 -14.16
C LEU A 218 8.15 -2.20 -14.10
N TRP A 219 8.90 -1.15 -13.85
CA TRP A 219 10.38 -1.19 -13.81
C TRP A 219 10.96 -2.03 -12.66
N TYR A 220 10.15 -2.30 -11.64
CA TYR A 220 10.49 -3.12 -10.46
C TYR A 220 9.72 -4.44 -10.42
N ARG A 221 8.96 -4.75 -11.49
CA ARG A 221 8.15 -5.98 -11.54
C ARG A 221 9.03 -7.17 -11.89
N PRO A 222 8.98 -8.24 -11.07
CA PRO A 222 9.80 -9.43 -11.28
C PRO A 222 9.30 -10.26 -12.48
N PRO A 223 10.17 -11.11 -13.05
CA PRO A 223 9.86 -11.87 -14.25
C PRO A 223 8.69 -12.85 -14.08
N GLU A 224 8.50 -13.44 -12.90
CA GLU A 224 7.36 -14.33 -12.64
C GLU A 224 6.02 -13.61 -12.79
N LEU A 225 5.90 -12.36 -12.34
CA LEU A 225 4.68 -11.59 -12.51
C LEU A 225 4.46 -11.20 -13.98
N LEU A 226 5.52 -10.86 -14.69
CA LEU A 226 5.48 -10.56 -16.13
C LEU A 226 5.08 -11.79 -16.96
N LEU A 227 5.46 -12.98 -16.50
CA LEU A 227 5.08 -14.26 -17.11
C LEU A 227 3.74 -14.82 -16.63
N GLY A 228 3.01 -14.05 -15.82
CA GLY A 228 1.62 -14.36 -15.46
C GLY A 228 1.42 -15.18 -14.20
N ASP A 229 2.47 -15.39 -13.39
CA ASP A 229 2.33 -16.10 -12.12
C ASP A 229 1.32 -15.38 -11.20
N ARG A 230 0.40 -16.16 -10.66
CA ARG A 230 -0.62 -15.71 -9.70
C ARG A 230 -0.45 -16.33 -8.32
N ASN A 231 0.52 -17.23 -8.15
CA ASN A 231 0.84 -17.90 -6.89
C ASN A 231 2.22 -17.48 -6.39
N TYR A 232 2.41 -16.19 -6.24
CA TYR A 232 3.67 -15.60 -5.81
C TYR A 232 3.71 -15.29 -4.32
N GLY A 233 4.89 -14.97 -3.80
CA GLY A 233 5.13 -14.69 -2.38
C GLY A 233 6.24 -13.64 -2.16
N PRO A 234 6.93 -13.67 -1.01
CA PRO A 234 7.97 -12.73 -0.62
C PRO A 234 9.06 -12.42 -1.66
N PRO A 235 9.48 -13.35 -2.54
CA PRO A 235 10.47 -13.05 -3.57
C PRO A 235 10.14 -11.87 -4.48
N VAL A 236 8.85 -11.53 -4.68
CA VAL A 236 8.47 -10.36 -5.50
C VAL A 236 8.96 -9.05 -4.90
N ASP A 237 8.95 -8.92 -3.57
CA ASP A 237 9.47 -7.74 -2.87
C ASP A 237 11.00 -7.74 -2.83
N MET A 238 11.61 -8.94 -2.78
CA MET A 238 13.08 -9.08 -2.84
C MET A 238 13.66 -8.69 -4.18
N TRP A 239 12.96 -8.98 -5.29
CA TRP A 239 13.33 -8.46 -6.60
C TRP A 239 13.37 -6.94 -6.64
N GLY A 240 12.33 -6.28 -6.11
CA GLY A 240 12.28 -4.82 -5.98
C GLY A 240 13.42 -4.28 -5.11
N ALA A 241 13.74 -4.95 -4.00
CA ALA A 241 14.88 -4.58 -3.15
C ALA A 241 16.21 -4.66 -3.90
N GLY A 242 16.40 -5.68 -4.74
CA GLY A 242 17.57 -5.81 -5.62
C GLY A 242 17.66 -4.68 -6.64
N CYS A 243 16.53 -4.30 -7.25
CA CYS A 243 16.47 -3.16 -8.16
C CYS A 243 16.85 -1.85 -7.46
N ILE A 244 16.30 -1.60 -6.26
CA ILE A 244 16.61 -0.43 -5.43
C ILE A 244 18.10 -0.42 -5.06
N MET A 245 18.66 -1.56 -4.68
CA MET A 245 20.09 -1.67 -4.38
C MET A 245 20.94 -1.20 -5.57
N ALA A 246 20.70 -1.71 -6.76
CA ALA A 246 21.45 -1.31 -7.96
C ALA A 246 21.24 0.19 -8.28
N GLU A 247 20.02 0.71 -8.09
CA GLU A 247 19.68 2.11 -8.32
C GLU A 247 20.48 3.07 -7.43
N MET A 248 20.94 2.63 -6.24
CA MET A 248 21.80 3.46 -5.39
C MET A 248 23.16 3.77 -6.01
N TRP A 249 23.66 2.97 -6.95
CA TRP A 249 24.88 3.25 -7.74
C TRP A 249 24.57 3.96 -9.05
N THR A 250 23.53 3.50 -9.77
CA THR A 250 23.18 4.07 -11.08
C THR A 250 22.41 5.39 -10.98
N ARG A 251 21.84 5.68 -9.80
CA ARG A 251 21.02 6.86 -9.46
C ARG A 251 19.72 6.98 -10.27
N SER A 252 19.36 5.96 -11.00
CA SER A 252 18.13 5.82 -11.77
C SER A 252 17.73 4.35 -11.85
N PRO A 253 16.44 4.03 -12.07
CA PRO A 253 16.00 2.64 -12.21
C PRO A 253 16.77 1.92 -13.32
N ILE A 254 17.26 0.71 -13.02
CA ILE A 254 18.20 -0.03 -13.90
C ILE A 254 17.54 -0.65 -15.12
N MET A 255 16.25 -0.89 -15.11
CA MET A 255 15.49 -1.53 -16.19
C MET A 255 14.18 -0.77 -16.41
N GLN A 256 14.18 0.13 -17.40
CA GLN A 256 13.05 1.04 -17.66
C GLN A 256 12.32 0.63 -18.94
N GLY A 257 11.69 -0.53 -18.95
CA GLY A 257 10.87 -1.00 -20.06
C GLY A 257 9.57 -0.21 -20.20
N PRO A 258 9.21 0.28 -21.38
CA PRO A 258 7.95 0.97 -21.63
C PRO A 258 6.74 0.00 -21.66
N THR A 259 6.98 -1.28 -21.90
CA THR A 259 5.97 -2.34 -21.95
C THR A 259 6.44 -3.56 -21.17
N GLU A 260 5.51 -4.46 -20.81
CA GLU A 260 5.84 -5.74 -20.14
C GLU A 260 6.79 -6.59 -20.97
N GLN A 261 6.61 -6.63 -22.30
CA GLN A 261 7.51 -7.34 -23.23
C GLN A 261 8.92 -6.75 -23.19
N GLN A 262 9.04 -5.42 -23.28
CA GLN A 262 10.35 -4.77 -23.24
C GLN A 262 11.03 -4.90 -21.88
N GLN A 263 10.25 -4.91 -20.81
CA GLN A 263 10.77 -5.16 -19.46
C GLN A 263 11.39 -6.55 -19.34
N LEU A 264 10.74 -7.59 -19.88
CA LEU A 264 11.30 -8.95 -19.93
C LEU A 264 12.58 -9.04 -20.74
N ILE A 265 12.65 -8.30 -21.86
CA ILE A 265 13.87 -8.23 -22.68
C ILE A 265 15.03 -7.63 -21.86
N LEU A 266 14.79 -6.50 -21.16
CA LEU A 266 15.80 -5.87 -20.32
C LEU A 266 16.26 -6.79 -19.17
N ILE A 267 15.32 -7.49 -18.54
CA ILE A 267 15.62 -8.49 -17.49
C ILE A 267 16.52 -9.59 -18.07
N SER A 268 16.14 -10.14 -19.22
CA SER A 268 16.91 -11.21 -19.87
C SER A 268 18.31 -10.76 -20.28
N GLN A 269 18.46 -9.52 -20.76
CA GLN A 269 19.76 -8.94 -21.13
C GLN A 269 20.69 -8.75 -19.93
N LEU A 270 20.14 -8.50 -18.73
CA LEU A 270 20.90 -8.28 -17.50
C LEU A 270 21.14 -9.60 -16.74
N CYS A 271 20.07 -10.37 -16.55
CA CYS A 271 20.06 -11.55 -15.67
C CYS A 271 20.27 -12.88 -16.41
N GLY A 272 20.25 -12.87 -17.74
CA GLY A 272 20.29 -14.07 -18.57
C GLY A 272 18.91 -14.52 -19.04
N SER A 273 18.85 -15.37 -20.05
CA SER A 273 17.60 -15.89 -20.60
C SER A 273 16.83 -16.72 -19.59
N CYS A 274 15.50 -16.54 -19.56
CA CYS A 274 14.58 -17.35 -18.75
C CYS A 274 14.34 -18.69 -19.47
N THR A 275 15.18 -19.67 -19.22
CA THR A 275 15.08 -21.02 -19.80
C THR A 275 14.82 -22.05 -18.72
N PRO A 276 14.23 -23.23 -19.05
CA PRO A 276 14.00 -24.31 -18.08
C PRO A 276 15.26 -24.79 -17.35
N ASP A 277 16.42 -24.70 -17.99
CA ASP A 277 17.71 -25.10 -17.41
C ASP A 277 18.11 -24.24 -16.21
N VAL A 278 17.80 -22.91 -16.25
CA VAL A 278 18.14 -21.97 -15.19
C VAL A 278 16.96 -21.65 -14.29
N TRP A 279 15.74 -21.89 -14.76
CA TRP A 279 14.50 -21.69 -14.03
C TRP A 279 13.54 -22.86 -14.27
N PRO A 280 13.70 -23.99 -13.56
CA PRO A 280 12.79 -25.12 -13.68
C PRO A 280 11.34 -24.74 -13.47
N GLY A 281 10.46 -25.16 -14.39
CA GLY A 281 9.03 -24.90 -14.32
C GLY A 281 8.58 -23.57 -14.92
N VAL A 282 9.48 -22.73 -15.45
CA VAL A 282 9.13 -21.44 -16.08
C VAL A 282 8.16 -21.61 -17.25
N GLU A 283 8.24 -22.72 -17.98
CA GLU A 283 7.37 -23.07 -19.10
C GLU A 283 5.91 -23.32 -18.71
N SER A 284 5.64 -23.58 -17.43
CA SER A 284 4.29 -23.73 -16.89
C SER A 284 3.56 -22.41 -16.65
N LEU A 285 4.27 -21.28 -16.77
CA LEU A 285 3.68 -19.96 -16.56
C LEU A 285 2.81 -19.55 -17.75
N ASP A 286 1.62 -19.00 -17.48
CA ASP A 286 0.57 -18.72 -18.45
C ASP A 286 1.00 -17.91 -19.68
N LEU A 287 1.99 -17.03 -19.52
CA LEU A 287 2.47 -16.12 -20.55
C LEU A 287 3.83 -16.54 -21.14
N TYR A 288 4.48 -17.58 -20.62
CA TYR A 288 5.82 -17.99 -21.09
C TYR A 288 5.90 -18.19 -22.62
N ASN A 289 4.94 -18.94 -23.18
CA ASN A 289 4.87 -19.22 -24.62
C ASN A 289 4.18 -18.10 -25.43
N LYS A 290 3.68 -17.05 -24.78
CA LYS A 290 2.99 -15.92 -25.40
C LYS A 290 3.86 -14.67 -25.50
N MET A 291 4.95 -14.62 -24.74
CA MET A 291 5.89 -13.53 -24.71
C MET A 291 7.14 -13.90 -25.54
N GLU A 292 7.70 -12.91 -26.22
CA GLU A 292 8.96 -13.09 -26.94
C GLU A 292 10.13 -13.01 -25.96
N LEU A 293 10.68 -14.16 -25.58
CA LEU A 293 11.80 -14.24 -24.64
C LEU A 293 13.14 -14.35 -25.40
N PRO A 294 14.10 -13.44 -25.13
CA PRO A 294 15.43 -13.51 -25.72
C PRO A 294 16.13 -14.82 -25.35
N LYS A 295 16.67 -15.54 -26.34
CA LYS A 295 17.44 -16.76 -26.13
C LYS A 295 18.95 -16.46 -26.13
N GLY A 296 19.73 -17.30 -25.45
CA GLY A 296 21.20 -17.22 -25.47
C GLY A 296 21.79 -16.02 -24.71
N GLN A 297 21.00 -15.28 -23.96
CA GLN A 297 21.52 -14.19 -23.14
C GLN A 297 22.28 -14.74 -21.93
N LYS A 298 23.52 -14.26 -21.74
CA LYS A 298 24.35 -14.62 -20.58
C LYS A 298 24.06 -13.64 -19.41
N ARG A 299 24.07 -14.18 -18.21
CA ARG A 299 23.98 -13.37 -16.98
C ARG A 299 25.16 -12.41 -16.89
N LYS A 300 24.90 -11.11 -16.73
CA LYS A 300 25.91 -10.06 -16.57
C LYS A 300 26.08 -9.64 -15.11
N VAL A 301 25.09 -9.93 -14.25
CA VAL A 301 25.20 -9.67 -12.82
C VAL A 301 26.22 -10.64 -12.24
N LYS A 302 27.35 -10.11 -11.75
CA LYS A 302 28.37 -10.89 -11.03
C LYS A 302 27.91 -11.09 -9.58
N VAL A 303 28.18 -12.27 -9.05
CA VAL A 303 28.00 -12.60 -7.63
C VAL A 303 29.23 -12.14 -6.85
#